data_e75881ae99e64bf18790ccb69bf1c3b1
#
_entry.id   e75881ae99e64bf18790ccb69bf1c3b1
#
_cell.length_a   1.000
_cell.length_b   1.000
_cell.length_c   1.000
_cell.angle_alpha   90.00
_cell.angle_beta   90.00
_cell.angle_gamma   90.00
#
_symmetry.space_group_name_H-M   'P 1'
#
loop_
_entity.id
_entity.type
_entity.pdbx_description
1 polymer ?
#
loop_
_entity_poly.entity_id
_entity_poly.type
_entity_poly.pdbx_seq_one_letter_code
_entity_poly.pdbx_strand_id
1 'polypeptide(L)'
;MNYKDQVKKYLEYCEYRKELDWNTLKAYRIDLRQFFEFAQEDVPEKSKIEGYIVELHKKYKQKTIKRKIASIKAYYNYLEECEIIDDNPFRKIKVKFKETTILPKIIPREEIESLLNYMYSHEHRNSNEKMYKYWLRDISVIETLFATGARVYEVSNIKID
;
A
#
# COMPACT_ATOMS: atom_id res chain seq x y z
N MET A 1 19.85 -2.11 23.40
CA MET A 1 19.06 -3.14 22.67
C MET A 1 18.99 -2.72 21.22
N ASN A 2 19.39 -3.57 20.27
CA ASN A 2 19.55 -3.15 18.87
C ASN A 2 18.15 -2.97 18.22
N TYR A 3 17.92 -1.86 17.54
CA TYR A 3 16.65 -1.58 16.84
C TYR A 3 16.26 -2.68 15.85
N LYS A 4 17.24 -3.35 15.22
CA LYS A 4 16.97 -4.44 14.25
C LYS A 4 16.23 -5.60 14.87
N ASP A 5 16.57 -5.98 16.09
CA ASP A 5 15.92 -7.06 16.83
C ASP A 5 14.51 -6.66 17.26
N GLN A 6 14.33 -5.39 17.67
CA GLN A 6 13.02 -4.85 18.05
C GLN A 6 12.08 -4.76 16.83
N VAL A 7 12.58 -4.27 15.69
CA VAL A 7 11.80 -4.22 14.45
C VAL A 7 11.39 -5.62 13.99
N LYS A 8 12.28 -6.61 14.12
CA LYS A 8 11.96 -8.01 13.80
C LYS A 8 10.81 -8.52 14.66
N LYS A 9 10.87 -8.36 15.99
CA LYS A 9 9.81 -8.73 16.93
C LYS A 9 8.49 -8.02 16.62
N TYR A 10 8.55 -6.74 16.29
CA TYR A 10 7.37 -5.97 15.88
C TYR A 10 6.73 -6.52 14.60
N LEU A 11 7.53 -6.86 13.58
CA LEU A 11 7.01 -7.43 12.34
C LEU A 11 6.38 -8.82 12.57
N GLU A 12 6.99 -9.65 13.41
CA GLU A 12 6.40 -10.93 13.85
C GLU A 12 5.07 -10.70 14.59
N TYR A 13 5.00 -9.73 15.49
CA TYR A 13 3.76 -9.33 16.15
C TYR A 13 2.68 -8.89 15.16
N CYS A 14 3.07 -8.09 14.15
CA CYS A 14 2.14 -7.64 13.09
C CYS A 14 1.65 -8.80 12.22
N GLU A 15 2.49 -9.77 11.94
CA GLU A 15 2.16 -10.95 11.14
C GLU A 15 1.22 -11.90 11.88
N TYR A 16 1.58 -12.30 13.11
CA TYR A 16 0.90 -13.39 13.82
C TYR A 16 -0.22 -12.93 14.78
N ARG A 17 -0.19 -11.68 15.26
CA ARG A 17 -1.23 -11.17 16.17
C ARG A 17 -2.18 -10.16 15.51
N LYS A 18 -1.68 -9.35 14.55
CA LYS A 18 -2.51 -8.41 13.80
C LYS A 18 -2.95 -8.94 12.44
N GLU A 19 -2.45 -10.10 12.04
CA GLU A 19 -2.76 -10.77 10.76
C GLU A 19 -2.65 -9.83 9.55
N LEU A 20 -1.61 -8.96 9.55
CA LEU A 20 -1.41 -8.01 8.48
C LEU A 20 -0.91 -8.72 7.22
N ASP A 21 -1.43 -8.28 6.08
CA ASP A 21 -1.03 -8.82 4.79
C ASP A 21 0.46 -8.53 4.46
N TRP A 22 1.02 -9.35 3.57
CA TRP A 22 2.41 -9.29 3.15
C TRP A 22 2.84 -7.90 2.61
N ASN A 23 1.98 -7.19 1.88
CA ASN A 23 2.32 -5.89 1.32
C ASN A 23 2.46 -4.84 2.41
N THR A 24 1.61 -4.91 3.44
CA THR A 24 1.68 -4.05 4.61
C THR A 24 2.95 -4.33 5.43
N LEU A 25 3.28 -5.59 5.68
CA LEU A 25 4.52 -5.99 6.37
C LEU A 25 5.77 -5.54 5.60
N LYS A 26 5.77 -5.70 4.28
CA LYS A 26 6.84 -5.23 3.40
C LYS A 26 7.00 -3.71 3.48
N ALA A 27 5.89 -2.96 3.47
CA ALA A 27 5.90 -1.51 3.59
C ALA A 27 6.45 -1.08 4.97
N TYR A 28 6.01 -1.69 6.06
CA TYR A 28 6.49 -1.41 7.41
C TYR A 28 7.99 -1.68 7.53
N ARG A 29 8.47 -2.81 7.02
CA ARG A 29 9.91 -3.14 7.01
C ARG A 29 10.74 -2.09 6.30
N ILE A 30 10.31 -1.63 5.12
CA ILE A 30 11.02 -0.60 4.34
C ILE A 30 10.99 0.74 5.07
N ASP A 31 9.84 1.14 5.60
CA ASP A 31 9.67 2.45 6.24
C ASP A 31 10.45 2.56 7.54
N LEU A 32 10.42 1.53 8.37
CA LEU A 32 11.19 1.48 9.62
C LEU A 32 12.69 1.43 9.35
N ARG A 33 13.14 0.63 8.37
CA ARG A 33 14.55 0.61 7.98
C ARG A 33 15.05 2.00 7.61
N GLN A 34 14.33 2.71 6.72
CA GLN A 34 14.71 4.05 6.27
C GLN A 34 14.71 5.07 7.42
N PHE A 35 13.78 4.93 8.35
CA PHE A 35 13.72 5.79 9.54
C PHE A 35 14.96 5.59 10.43
N PHE A 36 15.32 4.35 10.74
CA PHE A 36 16.48 4.06 11.59
C PHE A 36 17.81 4.35 10.90
N GLU A 37 17.88 4.18 9.58
CA GLU A 37 19.05 4.63 8.79
C GLU A 37 19.26 6.15 8.87
N PHE A 38 18.18 6.93 8.95
CA PHE A 38 18.24 8.37 9.16
C PHE A 38 18.57 8.74 10.61
N ALA A 39 17.89 8.12 11.57
CA ALA A 39 18.00 8.49 12.98
C ALA A 39 19.34 8.09 13.59
N GLN A 40 19.93 6.96 13.17
CA GLN A 40 21.16 6.37 13.69
C GLN A 40 21.15 6.11 15.20
N GLU A 41 19.97 5.89 15.77
CA GLU A 41 19.72 5.65 17.19
C GLU A 41 18.74 4.50 17.35
N ASP A 42 18.87 3.70 18.41
CA ASP A 42 17.99 2.55 18.67
C ASP A 42 16.58 2.98 19.13
N VAL A 43 16.47 4.08 19.85
CA VAL A 43 15.19 4.69 20.28
C VAL A 43 15.25 6.20 20.01
N PRO A 44 14.97 6.61 18.77
CA PRO A 44 15.02 8.02 18.39
C PRO A 44 14.03 8.89 19.19
N GLU A 45 14.55 10.00 19.72
CA GLU A 45 13.75 10.99 20.43
C GLU A 45 12.88 11.82 19.48
N LYS A 46 11.95 12.62 20.06
CA LYS A 46 11.05 13.52 19.35
C LYS A 46 11.75 14.38 18.31
N SER A 47 12.90 14.96 18.64
CA SER A 47 13.68 15.84 17.76
C SER A 47 14.12 15.14 16.46
N LYS A 48 14.54 13.88 16.56
CA LYS A 48 14.92 13.05 15.40
C LYS A 48 13.71 12.69 14.53
N ILE A 49 12.58 12.39 15.15
CA ILE A 49 11.33 12.10 14.43
C ILE A 49 10.86 13.34 13.66
N GLU A 50 10.87 14.52 14.28
CA GLU A 50 10.54 15.78 13.62
C GLU A 50 11.49 16.09 12.46
N GLY A 51 12.80 15.89 12.66
CA GLY A 51 13.80 16.01 11.60
C GLY A 51 13.54 15.08 10.42
N TYR A 52 13.18 13.82 10.71
CA TYR A 52 12.82 12.86 9.67
C TYR A 52 11.55 13.27 8.91
N ILE A 53 10.53 13.79 9.60
CA ILE A 53 9.31 14.30 8.97
C ILE A 53 9.65 15.43 7.99
N VAL A 54 10.53 16.36 8.37
CA VAL A 54 10.99 17.43 7.46
C VAL A 54 11.69 16.84 6.23
N GLU A 55 12.54 15.85 6.42
CA GLU A 55 13.24 15.18 5.30
C GLU A 55 12.28 14.44 4.37
N LEU A 56 11.24 13.81 4.92
CA LEU A 56 10.19 13.20 4.11
C LEU A 56 9.45 14.21 3.23
N HIS A 57 9.17 15.40 3.76
CA HIS A 57 8.50 16.47 2.99
C HIS A 57 9.33 16.99 1.81
N LYS A 58 10.67 16.91 1.90
CA LYS A 58 11.56 17.30 0.80
C LYS A 58 11.58 16.26 -0.32
N LYS A 59 11.39 14.96 0.01
CA LYS A 59 11.64 13.84 -0.93
C LYS A 59 10.39 13.20 -1.49
N TYR A 60 9.25 13.26 -0.78
CA TYR A 60 8.09 12.43 -1.11
C TYR A 60 6.80 13.22 -1.25
N LYS A 61 5.85 12.65 -2.02
CA LYS A 61 4.48 13.16 -2.11
C LYS A 61 3.71 12.89 -0.81
N GLN A 62 2.74 13.72 -0.49
CA GLN A 62 1.94 13.70 0.74
C GLN A 62 1.39 12.32 1.11
N LYS A 63 0.85 11.55 0.14
CA LYS A 63 0.34 10.20 0.37
C LYS A 63 1.42 9.24 0.91
N THR A 64 2.63 9.32 0.37
CA THR A 64 3.77 8.51 0.82
C THR A 64 4.24 8.93 2.21
N ILE A 65 4.25 10.24 2.50
CA ILE A 65 4.62 10.78 3.81
C ILE A 65 3.63 10.30 4.87
N LYS A 66 2.31 10.41 4.62
CA LYS A 66 1.26 9.90 5.52
C LYS A 66 1.49 8.42 5.87
N ARG A 67 1.74 7.57 4.85
CA ARG A 67 1.98 6.15 5.04
C ARG A 67 3.21 5.88 5.91
N LYS A 68 4.35 6.53 5.59
CA LYS A 68 5.61 6.36 6.34
C LYS A 68 5.48 6.78 7.81
N ILE A 69 4.86 7.92 8.06
CA ILE A 69 4.60 8.39 9.43
C ILE A 69 3.67 7.43 10.16
N ALA A 70 2.63 6.90 9.50
CA ALA A 70 1.72 5.92 10.10
C ALA A 70 2.45 4.63 10.50
N SER A 71 3.37 4.13 9.65
CA SER A 71 4.20 2.94 9.94
C SER A 71 5.05 3.16 11.20
N ILE A 72 5.72 4.31 11.29
CA ILE A 72 6.60 4.62 12.44
C ILE A 72 5.74 4.82 13.71
N LYS A 73 4.62 5.54 13.59
CA LYS A 73 3.69 5.74 14.72
C LYS A 73 3.16 4.41 15.26
N ALA A 74 2.81 3.48 14.38
CA ALA A 74 2.33 2.15 14.77
C ALA A 74 3.42 1.35 15.51
N TYR A 75 4.69 1.49 15.10
CA TYR A 75 5.83 0.89 15.79
C TYR A 75 6.04 1.48 17.19
N TYR A 76 6.00 2.80 17.35
CA TYR A 76 6.12 3.43 18.67
C TYR A 76 4.96 3.09 19.61
N ASN A 77 3.74 2.95 19.10
CA ASN A 77 2.62 2.45 19.88
C ASN A 77 2.89 1.02 20.40
N TYR A 78 3.45 0.15 19.56
CA TYR A 78 3.84 -1.20 19.99
C TYR A 78 4.93 -1.16 21.06
N LEU A 79 5.95 -0.30 20.94
CA LEU A 79 6.99 -0.16 21.97
C LEU A 79 6.40 0.28 23.32
N GLU A 80 5.44 1.19 23.32
CA GLU A 80 4.73 1.65 24.49
C GLU A 80 3.84 0.53 25.08
N GLU A 81 3.07 -0.19 24.25
CA GLU A 81 2.25 -1.34 24.63
C GLU A 81 3.08 -2.47 25.27
N CYS A 82 4.32 -2.64 24.84
CA CYS A 82 5.27 -3.63 25.36
C CYS A 82 6.11 -3.11 26.53
N GLU A 83 5.83 -1.90 27.04
CA GLU A 83 6.58 -1.25 28.14
C GLU A 83 8.09 -1.11 27.86
N ILE A 84 8.47 -1.02 26.57
CA ILE A 84 9.85 -0.82 26.14
C ILE A 84 10.24 0.66 26.25
N ILE A 85 9.27 1.54 26.11
CA ILE A 85 9.38 2.99 26.30
C ILE A 85 8.26 3.47 27.22
N ASP A 86 8.58 4.40 28.12
CA ASP A 86 7.61 4.98 29.08
C ASP A 86 6.76 6.09 28.46
N ASP A 87 7.29 6.86 27.51
CA ASP A 87 6.62 8.00 26.86
C ASP A 87 6.75 7.89 25.34
N ASN A 88 5.60 7.83 24.68
CA ASN A 88 5.54 7.77 23.23
C ASN A 88 5.67 9.18 22.62
N PRO A 89 6.78 9.50 21.94
CA PRO A 89 7.01 10.84 21.40
C PRO A 89 5.94 11.29 20.41
N PHE A 90 5.24 10.36 19.75
CA PHE A 90 4.16 10.69 18.82
C PHE A 90 2.91 11.29 19.48
N ARG A 91 2.74 11.15 20.79
CA ARG A 91 1.66 11.87 21.51
C ARG A 91 1.81 13.39 21.44
N LYS A 92 3.07 13.87 21.32
CA LYS A 92 3.44 15.29 21.29
C LYS A 92 3.73 15.82 19.88
N ILE A 93 3.70 14.96 18.84
CA ILE A 93 3.95 15.32 17.45
C ILE A 93 2.64 15.48 16.70
N LYS A 94 2.35 16.70 16.23
CA LYS A 94 1.18 17.00 15.40
C LYS A 94 1.60 17.20 13.96
N VAL A 95 1.28 16.24 13.10
CA VAL A 95 1.50 16.38 11.64
C VAL A 95 0.17 16.72 11.00
N LYS A 96 0.09 17.94 10.45
CA LYS A 96 -1.09 18.38 9.69
C LYS A 96 -0.81 18.17 8.19
N PHE A 97 -1.74 17.55 7.51
CA PHE A 97 -1.71 17.42 6.05
C PHE A 97 -2.83 18.24 5.45
N LYS A 98 -2.50 19.01 4.40
CA LYS A 98 -3.53 19.70 3.62
C LYS A 98 -4.22 18.64 2.75
N GLU A 99 -5.45 18.29 3.07
CA GLU A 99 -6.20 17.33 2.27
C GLU A 99 -6.64 17.95 0.97
N THR A 100 -6.11 17.47 -0.13
CA THR A 100 -6.66 17.72 -1.46
C THR A 100 -7.55 16.53 -1.80
N THR A 101 -8.87 16.75 -1.81
CA THR A 101 -9.81 15.74 -2.29
C THR A 101 -9.65 15.65 -3.81
N ILE A 102 -8.94 14.63 -4.27
CA ILE A 102 -8.90 14.31 -5.69
C ILE A 102 -10.08 13.38 -5.94
N LEU A 103 -11.07 13.87 -6.67
CA LEU A 103 -12.18 13.02 -7.10
C LEU A 103 -11.65 11.90 -8.01
N PRO A 104 -12.12 10.66 -7.84
CA PRO A 104 -11.77 9.57 -8.73
C PRO A 104 -12.15 9.92 -10.17
N LYS A 105 -11.27 9.63 -11.13
CA LYS A 105 -11.62 9.68 -12.54
C LYS A 105 -12.49 8.45 -12.85
N ILE A 106 -13.70 8.69 -13.28
CA ILE A 106 -14.64 7.64 -13.71
C ILE A 106 -14.51 7.51 -15.22
N ILE A 107 -14.40 6.31 -15.71
CA ILE A 107 -14.51 6.03 -17.16
C ILE A 107 -16.01 6.04 -17.49
N PRO A 108 -16.46 6.88 -18.42
CA PRO A 108 -17.87 6.90 -18.84
C PRO A 108 -18.31 5.53 -19.38
N ARG A 109 -19.58 5.21 -19.18
CA ARG A 109 -20.15 3.93 -19.64
C ARG A 109 -20.02 3.76 -21.16
N GLU A 110 -20.22 4.84 -21.89
CA GLU A 110 -20.13 4.88 -23.36
C GLU A 110 -18.73 4.52 -23.87
N GLU A 111 -17.69 4.88 -23.14
CA GLU A 111 -16.31 4.51 -23.48
C GLU A 111 -16.07 3.01 -23.29
N ILE A 112 -16.65 2.40 -22.25
CA ILE A 112 -16.56 0.95 -22.02
C ILE A 112 -17.34 0.19 -23.08
N GLU A 113 -18.57 0.63 -23.40
CA GLU A 113 -19.37 0.04 -24.44
C GLU A 113 -18.70 0.13 -25.82
N SER A 114 -18.08 1.27 -26.12
CA SER A 114 -17.31 1.45 -27.34
C SER A 114 -16.10 0.53 -27.42
N LEU A 115 -15.38 0.35 -26.30
CA LEU A 115 -14.26 -0.57 -26.22
C LEU A 115 -14.68 -2.03 -26.44
N LEU A 116 -15.75 -2.48 -25.78
CA LEU A 116 -16.28 -3.83 -25.94
C LEU A 116 -16.76 -4.08 -27.37
N ASN A 117 -17.52 -3.14 -27.95
CA ASN A 117 -17.97 -3.22 -29.34
C ASN A 117 -16.79 -3.31 -30.32
N TYR A 118 -15.71 -2.54 -30.10
CA TYR A 118 -14.49 -2.64 -30.89
C TYR A 118 -13.86 -4.03 -30.76
N MET A 119 -13.73 -4.54 -29.53
CA MET A 119 -13.13 -5.86 -29.29
C MET A 119 -13.95 -6.99 -29.93
N TYR A 120 -15.29 -6.94 -29.86
CA TYR A 120 -16.17 -7.92 -30.50
C TYR A 120 -16.11 -7.85 -32.01
N SER A 121 -16.07 -6.64 -32.60
CA SER A 121 -16.01 -6.48 -34.06
C SER A 121 -14.64 -6.94 -34.65
N HIS A 122 -13.59 -6.97 -33.81
CA HIS A 122 -12.24 -7.41 -34.20
C HIS A 122 -11.92 -8.80 -33.65
N GLU A 123 -12.87 -9.72 -33.78
CA GLU A 123 -12.71 -11.09 -33.31
C GLU A 123 -11.54 -11.81 -34.01
N HIS A 124 -10.70 -12.46 -33.22
CA HIS A 124 -9.51 -13.17 -33.70
C HIS A 124 -9.74 -14.67 -33.96
N ARG A 125 -10.96 -15.08 -34.34
CA ARG A 125 -11.28 -16.49 -34.64
C ARG A 125 -10.38 -17.11 -35.72
N ASN A 126 -9.99 -16.31 -36.70
CA ASN A 126 -9.10 -16.75 -37.79
C ASN A 126 -7.60 -16.60 -37.47
N SER A 127 -7.28 -16.16 -36.27
CA SER A 127 -5.91 -16.09 -35.75
C SER A 127 -5.45 -17.45 -35.24
N ASN A 128 -4.16 -17.56 -34.90
CA ASN A 128 -3.70 -18.78 -34.24
C ASN A 128 -4.41 -18.96 -32.88
N GLU A 129 -4.54 -20.21 -32.41
CA GLU A 129 -5.26 -20.58 -31.18
C GLU A 129 -4.82 -19.76 -29.95
N LYS A 130 -3.56 -19.40 -29.88
CA LYS A 130 -3.00 -18.60 -28.79
C LYS A 130 -3.56 -17.17 -28.78
N MET A 131 -3.65 -16.53 -29.94
CA MET A 131 -4.20 -15.17 -30.07
C MET A 131 -5.69 -15.15 -29.77
N TYR A 132 -6.43 -16.17 -30.20
CA TYR A 132 -7.85 -16.31 -29.89
C TYR A 132 -8.10 -16.45 -28.38
N LYS A 133 -7.29 -17.26 -27.67
CA LYS A 133 -7.37 -17.40 -26.20
C LYS A 133 -7.07 -16.09 -25.48
N TYR A 134 -6.10 -15.31 -25.94
CA TYR A 134 -5.80 -14.00 -25.35
C TYR A 134 -6.96 -13.02 -25.55
N TRP A 135 -7.52 -12.98 -26.72
CA TRP A 135 -8.68 -12.15 -27.03
C TRP A 135 -9.89 -12.51 -26.15
N LEU A 136 -10.22 -13.79 -25.99
CA LEU A 136 -11.28 -14.26 -25.09
C LEU A 136 -11.03 -13.85 -23.64
N ARG A 137 -9.81 -14.06 -23.16
CA ARG A 137 -9.43 -13.67 -21.80
C ARG A 137 -9.63 -12.17 -21.60
N ASP A 138 -9.15 -11.35 -22.50
CA ASP A 138 -9.15 -9.90 -22.36
C ASP A 138 -10.59 -9.35 -22.35
N ILE A 139 -11.48 -9.84 -23.20
CA ILE A 139 -12.91 -9.51 -23.16
C ILE A 139 -13.52 -9.97 -21.83
N SER A 140 -13.33 -11.22 -21.45
CA SER A 140 -13.91 -11.77 -20.23
C SER A 140 -13.48 -11.00 -18.98
N VAL A 141 -12.21 -10.56 -18.90
CA VAL A 141 -11.70 -9.73 -17.81
C VAL A 141 -12.41 -8.37 -17.78
N ILE A 142 -12.53 -7.68 -18.92
CA ILE A 142 -13.17 -6.36 -19.00
C ILE A 142 -14.65 -6.46 -18.62
N GLU A 143 -15.37 -7.42 -19.17
CA GLU A 143 -16.78 -7.65 -18.84
C GLU A 143 -16.99 -7.96 -17.36
N THR A 144 -16.15 -8.85 -16.81
CA THR A 144 -16.23 -9.20 -15.38
C THR A 144 -15.99 -7.97 -14.49
N LEU A 145 -14.97 -7.17 -14.79
CA LEU A 145 -14.67 -5.94 -14.03
C LEU A 145 -15.84 -4.94 -14.12
N PHE A 146 -16.39 -4.75 -15.30
CA PHE A 146 -17.49 -3.80 -15.52
C PHE A 146 -18.82 -4.28 -14.90
N ALA A 147 -19.16 -5.55 -15.06
CA ALA A 147 -20.41 -6.13 -14.54
C ALA A 147 -20.43 -6.24 -13.00
N THR A 148 -19.28 -6.53 -12.38
CA THR A 148 -19.21 -6.82 -10.94
C THR A 148 -18.65 -5.68 -10.11
N GLY A 149 -17.88 -4.76 -10.70
CA GLY A 149 -17.12 -3.75 -9.97
C GLY A 149 -15.96 -4.33 -9.14
N ALA A 150 -15.60 -5.59 -9.38
CA ALA A 150 -14.51 -6.26 -8.69
C ALA A 150 -13.17 -5.56 -8.95
N ARG A 151 -12.23 -5.65 -8.00
CA ARG A 151 -10.87 -5.14 -8.19
C ARG A 151 -10.09 -6.08 -9.10
N VAL A 152 -9.12 -5.54 -9.86
CA VAL A 152 -8.24 -6.33 -10.75
C VAL A 152 -7.60 -7.52 -10.00
N TYR A 153 -7.18 -7.31 -8.76
CA TYR A 153 -6.62 -8.37 -7.93
C TYR A 153 -7.63 -9.47 -7.61
N GLU A 154 -8.89 -9.13 -7.36
CA GLU A 154 -9.96 -10.10 -7.08
C GLU A 154 -10.24 -10.94 -8.32
N VAL A 155 -10.35 -10.31 -9.49
CA VAL A 155 -10.53 -11.03 -10.76
C VAL A 155 -9.34 -11.95 -11.08
N SER A 156 -8.11 -11.47 -10.85
CA SER A 156 -6.90 -12.28 -11.12
C SER A 156 -6.74 -13.50 -10.20
N ASN A 157 -7.44 -13.54 -9.07
CA ASN A 157 -7.41 -14.63 -8.11
C ASN A 157 -8.67 -15.52 -8.14
N ILE A 158 -9.54 -15.34 -9.11
CA ILE A 158 -10.69 -16.27 -9.30
C ILE A 158 -10.14 -17.66 -9.58
N LYS A 159 -10.53 -18.62 -8.75
CA LYS A 159 -10.24 -20.05 -8.95
C LYS A 159 -11.45 -20.67 -9.65
N ILE A 160 -11.17 -21.53 -10.59
CA ILE A 160 -12.18 -22.40 -11.22
C ILE A 160 -12.07 -23.72 -10.49
N ASP A 161 -13.11 -24.08 -9.73
CA ASP A 161 -13.22 -25.37 -9.05
C ASP A 161 -13.70 -26.45 -10.04
#